data_383f824c780260aaba20cc1ab3b5a5d0
#
_entry.id   383f824c780260aaba20cc1ab3b5a5d0
#
_cell.length_a   1.000
_cell.length_b   1.000
_cell.length_c   1.000
_cell.angle_alpha   90.00
_cell.angle_beta   90.00
_cell.angle_gamma   90.00
#
_symmetry.space_group_name_H-M   'P 1'
#
loop_
_entity.id
_entity.type
_entity.pdbx_description
1 polymer ?
#
loop_
_entity_poly.entity_id
_entity_poly.type
_entity_poly.pdbx_seq_one_letter_code
_entity_poly.pdbx_strand_id
1 'polypeptide(L)'
;PTKDILDLKVDEYDLLILPGGAKAMEYMRQDNEILKFISDFNESGKVIASICHAAQLLISAKVVKGRKISGYYSIKDDINNAGAIYTDEPAVVDANIVSTAHYKDLGPWMKAALSLVEK
;
A
#
# COMPACT_ATOMS: atom_id res chain seq x y z
N PRO A 1 -14.13 -12.88 -1.08
CA PRO A 1 -13.01 -12.98 -2.03
C PRO A 1 -13.19 -14.17 -2.96
N THR A 2 -12.65 -14.04 -4.16
CA THR A 2 -12.76 -15.10 -5.16
C THR A 2 -11.66 -16.15 -5.04
N LYS A 3 -10.58 -15.83 -4.33
CA LYS A 3 -9.45 -16.75 -4.10
C LYS A 3 -8.89 -16.55 -2.71
N ASP A 4 -8.34 -17.62 -2.14
CA ASP A 4 -7.57 -17.56 -0.91
C ASP A 4 -6.21 -16.93 -1.22
N ILE A 5 -5.61 -16.24 -0.25
CA ILE A 5 -4.28 -15.61 -0.43
C ILE A 5 -3.21 -16.65 -0.80
N LEU A 6 -3.33 -17.88 -0.30
CA LEU A 6 -2.38 -18.95 -0.62
C LEU A 6 -2.42 -19.36 -2.09
N ASP A 7 -3.52 -19.08 -2.78
CA ASP A 7 -3.69 -19.43 -4.19
C ASP A 7 -3.27 -18.31 -5.14
N LEU A 8 -2.89 -17.14 -4.59
CA LEU A 8 -2.48 -16.00 -5.40
C LEU A 8 -1.00 -16.08 -5.73
N LYS A 9 -0.68 -15.77 -6.98
CA LYS A 9 0.71 -15.72 -7.45
C LYS A 9 1.03 -14.31 -7.92
N VAL A 10 2.13 -13.76 -7.43
CA VAL A 10 2.57 -12.40 -7.80
C VAL A 10 2.67 -12.23 -9.31
N ASP A 11 3.17 -13.24 -10.01
CA ASP A 11 3.39 -13.19 -11.45
C ASP A 11 2.12 -12.97 -12.29
N GLU A 12 0.94 -13.27 -11.71
CA GLU A 12 -0.32 -13.21 -12.43
C GLU A 12 -0.98 -11.82 -12.41
N TYR A 13 -0.41 -10.86 -11.66
CA TYR A 13 -1.02 -9.54 -11.47
C TYR A 13 -0.03 -8.43 -11.73
N ASP A 14 -0.55 -7.28 -12.21
CA ASP A 14 0.25 -6.08 -12.51
C ASP A 14 0.06 -4.97 -11.49
N LEU A 15 -0.98 -5.05 -10.69
CA LEU A 15 -1.34 -4.00 -9.73
C LEU A 15 -1.94 -4.63 -8.48
N LEU A 16 -1.46 -4.19 -7.32
CA LEU A 16 -2.03 -4.57 -6.03
C LEU A 16 -2.67 -3.35 -5.40
N ILE A 17 -3.97 -3.41 -5.18
CA ILE A 17 -4.71 -2.34 -4.52
C ILE A 17 -5.00 -2.76 -3.08
N LEU A 18 -4.60 -1.91 -2.13
CA LEU A 18 -4.83 -2.14 -0.70
C LEU A 18 -5.80 -1.10 -0.18
N PRO A 19 -7.11 -1.38 -0.18
CA PRO A 19 -8.09 -0.51 0.47
C PRO A 19 -8.08 -0.80 1.96
N GLY A 20 -8.49 0.16 2.78
CA GLY A 20 -8.46 -0.17 4.18
C GLY A 20 -9.13 0.76 5.13
N GLY A 21 -9.78 0.17 6.13
CA GLY A 21 -10.21 0.81 7.35
C GLY A 21 -9.39 0.25 8.51
N ALA A 22 -9.36 0.96 9.62
CA ALA A 22 -8.53 0.60 10.78
C ALA A 22 -8.79 -0.81 11.28
N LYS A 23 -10.05 -1.21 11.35
CA LYS A 23 -10.41 -2.52 11.91
C LYS A 23 -9.92 -3.68 11.03
N ALA A 24 -10.05 -3.54 9.72
CA ALA A 24 -9.55 -4.56 8.81
C ALA A 24 -8.03 -4.71 8.93
N MET A 25 -7.32 -3.60 9.10
CA MET A 25 -5.87 -3.62 9.22
C MET A 25 -5.40 -4.33 10.46
N GLU A 26 -6.15 -4.26 11.55
CA GLU A 26 -5.79 -4.97 12.78
C GLU A 26 -5.64 -6.47 12.57
N TYR A 27 -6.50 -7.04 11.74
CA TYR A 27 -6.45 -8.47 11.44
C TYR A 27 -5.44 -8.79 10.35
N MET A 28 -5.47 -8.03 9.26
CA MET A 28 -4.65 -8.32 8.09
C MET A 28 -3.16 -8.19 8.36
N ARG A 29 -2.75 -7.23 9.20
CA ARG A 29 -1.32 -7.02 9.49
C ARG A 29 -0.73 -8.11 10.39
N GLN A 30 -1.55 -8.98 10.96
CA GLN A 30 -1.12 -10.13 11.73
C GLN A 30 -0.98 -11.39 10.87
N ASP A 31 -1.42 -11.35 9.63
CA ASP A 31 -1.40 -12.49 8.72
C ASP A 31 -0.11 -12.49 7.91
N ASN A 32 0.81 -13.39 8.27
CA ASN A 32 2.13 -13.46 7.62
C ASN A 32 2.06 -13.79 6.13
N GLU A 33 1.02 -14.49 5.69
CA GLU A 33 0.85 -14.80 4.26
C GLU A 33 0.51 -13.55 3.46
N ILE A 34 -0.34 -12.66 4.03
CA ILE A 34 -0.66 -11.39 3.40
C ILE A 34 0.57 -10.50 3.33
N LEU A 35 1.31 -10.40 4.44
CA LEU A 35 2.52 -9.57 4.49
C LEU A 35 3.58 -10.07 3.52
N LYS A 36 3.75 -11.38 3.42
CA LYS A 36 4.69 -11.98 2.47
C LYS A 36 4.30 -11.66 1.03
N PHE A 37 3.02 -11.76 0.71
CA PHE A 37 2.53 -11.44 -0.63
C PHE A 37 2.84 -9.98 -0.99
N ILE A 38 2.60 -9.05 -0.07
CA ILE A 38 2.89 -7.64 -0.27
C ILE A 38 4.39 -7.42 -0.47
N SER A 39 5.22 -8.04 0.36
CA SER A 39 6.67 -7.92 0.25
C SER A 39 7.17 -8.45 -1.09
N ASP A 40 6.70 -9.62 -1.50
CA ASP A 40 7.08 -10.22 -2.78
C ASP A 40 6.61 -9.36 -3.96
N PHE A 41 5.42 -8.80 -3.86
CA PHE A 41 4.87 -7.91 -4.89
C PHE A 41 5.75 -6.66 -5.02
N ASN A 42 6.17 -6.10 -3.89
CA ASN A 42 7.07 -4.96 -3.88
C ASN A 42 8.42 -5.30 -4.52
N GLU A 43 8.98 -6.45 -4.20
CA GLU A 43 10.27 -6.88 -4.76
C GLU A 43 10.21 -7.10 -6.26
N SER A 44 9.04 -7.45 -6.79
CA SER A 44 8.85 -7.59 -8.24
C SER A 44 8.89 -6.24 -8.97
N GLY A 45 8.81 -5.13 -8.24
CA GLY A 45 8.79 -3.79 -8.82
C GLY A 45 7.42 -3.36 -9.35
N LYS A 46 6.42 -4.21 -9.20
CA LYS A 46 5.06 -3.90 -9.67
C LYS A 46 4.37 -2.91 -8.76
N VAL A 47 3.34 -2.25 -9.27
CA VAL A 47 2.68 -1.14 -8.60
C VAL A 47 1.81 -1.61 -7.44
N ILE A 48 2.00 -0.98 -6.28
CA ILE A 48 1.15 -1.16 -5.10
C ILE A 48 0.47 0.18 -4.81
N ALA A 49 -0.86 0.16 -4.72
CA ALA A 49 -1.63 1.35 -4.42
C ALA A 49 -2.34 1.17 -3.08
N SER A 50 -2.05 2.04 -2.10
CA SER A 50 -2.64 1.97 -0.77
C SER A 50 -3.42 3.24 -0.43
N ILE A 51 -4.51 3.09 0.32
CA ILE A 51 -5.34 4.20 0.73
C ILE A 51 -5.71 4.10 2.21
N CYS A 52 -5.74 5.26 2.89
CA CYS A 52 -6.20 5.38 4.27
C CYS A 52 -5.33 4.58 5.23
N HIS A 53 -5.90 3.66 6.01
CA HIS A 53 -5.15 2.86 6.96
C HIS A 53 -4.34 1.72 6.33
N ALA A 54 -4.51 1.49 5.02
CA ALA A 54 -3.78 0.41 4.36
C ALA A 54 -2.26 0.61 4.39
N ALA A 55 -1.78 1.83 4.65
CA ALA A 55 -0.35 2.06 4.87
C ALA A 55 0.19 1.21 6.02
N GLN A 56 -0.65 0.82 6.98
CA GLN A 56 -0.24 -0.07 8.06
C GLN A 56 0.20 -1.44 7.55
N LEU A 57 -0.40 -1.93 6.47
CA LEU A 57 0.03 -3.18 5.85
C LEU A 57 1.42 -3.03 5.24
N LEU A 58 1.67 -1.88 4.61
CA LEU A 58 2.99 -1.59 4.04
C LEU A 58 4.05 -1.52 5.14
N ILE A 59 3.71 -0.92 6.28
CA ILE A 59 4.60 -0.83 7.44
C ILE A 59 4.92 -2.23 7.94
N SER A 60 3.89 -3.05 8.16
CA SER A 60 4.08 -4.41 8.68
C SER A 60 4.82 -5.31 7.70
N ALA A 61 4.64 -5.10 6.39
CA ALA A 61 5.39 -5.84 5.37
C ALA A 61 6.82 -5.32 5.18
N LYS A 62 7.19 -4.21 5.87
CA LYS A 62 8.54 -3.64 5.88
C LYS A 62 9.00 -3.14 4.50
N VAL A 63 8.10 -2.49 3.78
CA VAL A 63 8.40 -1.99 2.42
C VAL A 63 8.44 -0.46 2.34
N VAL A 64 8.40 0.25 3.48
CA VAL A 64 8.27 1.72 3.47
C VAL A 64 9.54 2.49 3.82
N LYS A 65 10.57 1.84 4.33
CA LYS A 65 11.76 2.54 4.83
C LYS A 65 12.40 3.39 3.72
N GLY A 66 12.61 4.68 4.04
CA GLY A 66 13.24 5.62 3.12
C GLY A 66 12.32 6.15 2.03
N ARG A 67 11.04 5.77 2.03
CA ARG A 67 10.08 6.19 1.00
C ARG A 67 9.15 7.27 1.49
N LYS A 68 8.64 8.07 0.54
CA LYS A 68 7.54 8.99 0.82
C LYS A 68 6.25 8.21 0.78
N ILE A 69 5.51 8.22 1.87
CA ILE A 69 4.26 7.46 2.02
C ILE A 69 3.17 8.35 2.59
N SER A 70 1.99 8.31 2.00
CA SER A 70 0.80 8.91 2.58
C SER A 70 -0.07 7.83 3.21
N GLY A 71 -0.85 8.20 4.18
CA GLY A 71 -1.79 7.33 4.84
C GLY A 71 -2.75 8.19 5.66
N TYR A 72 -3.73 7.54 6.30
CA TYR A 72 -4.69 8.29 7.06
C TYR A 72 -4.00 9.13 8.14
N TYR A 73 -4.53 10.30 8.43
CA TYR A 73 -3.87 11.28 9.30
C TYR A 73 -3.52 10.75 10.70
N SER A 74 -4.35 9.86 11.24
CA SER A 74 -4.11 9.31 12.58
C SER A 74 -2.89 8.39 12.67
N ILE A 75 -2.39 7.88 11.56
CA ILE A 75 -1.22 6.98 11.55
C ILE A 75 0.05 7.66 11.04
N LYS A 76 0.06 8.98 11.00
CA LYS A 76 1.23 9.75 10.57
C LYS A 76 2.49 9.36 11.36
N ASP A 77 2.38 9.30 12.68
CA ASP A 77 3.52 8.98 13.52
C ASP A 77 4.02 7.56 13.28
N ASP A 78 3.09 6.64 13.02
CA ASP A 78 3.45 5.26 12.72
C ASP A 78 4.23 5.15 11.43
N ILE A 79 3.83 5.93 10.42
CA ILE A 79 4.53 5.97 9.13
C ILE A 79 5.95 6.50 9.32
N ASN A 80 6.09 7.62 10.02
CA ASN A 80 7.41 8.20 10.29
C ASN A 80 8.28 7.28 11.15
N ASN A 81 7.69 6.64 12.16
CA ASN A 81 8.43 5.73 13.05
C ASN A 81 8.89 4.46 12.32
N ALA A 82 8.23 4.09 11.23
CA ALA A 82 8.64 2.95 10.42
C ALA A 82 9.80 3.28 9.47
N GLY A 83 10.29 4.52 9.49
CA GLY A 83 11.40 4.95 8.66
C GLY A 83 10.98 5.54 7.32
N ALA A 84 9.69 5.73 7.10
CA ALA A 84 9.17 6.41 5.92
C ALA A 84 9.09 7.92 6.16
N ILE A 85 8.79 8.66 5.11
CA ILE A 85 8.58 10.11 5.18
C ILE A 85 7.10 10.37 4.92
N TYR A 86 6.34 10.67 5.96
CA TYR A 86 4.92 10.96 5.81
C TYR A 86 4.74 12.18 4.90
N THR A 87 3.94 12.03 3.86
CA THR A 87 3.69 13.08 2.88
C THR A 87 2.19 13.23 2.65
N ASP A 88 1.66 14.43 2.87
CA ASP A 88 0.22 14.70 2.74
C ASP A 88 -0.06 15.38 1.40
N GLU A 89 -0.30 14.57 0.39
CA GLU A 89 -0.65 15.00 -0.96
C GLU A 89 -1.74 14.08 -1.52
N PRO A 90 -2.52 14.53 -2.53
CA PRO A 90 -3.61 13.72 -3.08
C PRO A 90 -3.18 12.36 -3.61
N ALA A 91 -1.97 12.28 -4.17
CA ALA A 91 -1.39 11.01 -4.61
C ALA A 91 0.11 11.09 -4.43
N VAL A 92 0.65 10.29 -3.51
CA VAL A 92 2.08 10.23 -3.25
C VAL A 92 2.67 9.04 -4.00
N VAL A 93 3.54 9.32 -4.95
CA VAL A 93 4.20 8.29 -5.76
C VAL A 93 5.67 8.24 -5.35
N ASP A 94 6.13 7.08 -4.92
CA ASP A 94 7.55 6.84 -4.68
C ASP A 94 7.88 5.46 -5.25
N ALA A 95 8.66 5.47 -6.32
CA ALA A 95 8.99 4.27 -7.09
C ALA A 95 7.70 3.53 -7.51
N ASN A 96 7.45 2.34 -6.98
CA ASN A 96 6.30 1.53 -7.35
C ASN A 96 5.11 1.64 -6.37
N ILE A 97 5.21 2.48 -5.35
CA ILE A 97 4.14 2.62 -4.36
C ILE A 97 3.42 3.95 -4.54
N VAL A 98 2.09 3.88 -4.67
CA VAL A 98 1.20 5.05 -4.77
C VAL A 98 0.30 5.04 -3.55
N SER A 99 0.35 6.09 -2.75
CA SER A 99 -0.41 6.14 -1.51
C SER A 99 -1.21 7.43 -1.37
N THR A 100 -2.31 7.37 -0.63
CA THR A 100 -3.14 8.52 -0.32
C THR A 100 -3.81 8.35 1.04
N ALA A 101 -4.20 9.46 1.65
CA ALA A 101 -4.73 9.49 3.01
C ALA A 101 -6.21 9.16 3.08
N HIS A 102 -7.01 9.57 2.11
CA HIS A 102 -8.46 9.56 2.24
C HIS A 102 -9.16 9.32 0.90
N TYR A 103 -10.37 8.77 0.98
CA TYR A 103 -11.18 8.48 -0.22
C TYR A 103 -11.57 9.72 -1.02
N LYS A 104 -11.48 10.91 -0.44
CA LYS A 104 -11.71 12.15 -1.19
C LYS A 104 -10.75 12.32 -2.37
N ASP A 105 -9.58 11.70 -2.30
CA ASP A 105 -8.56 11.77 -3.34
C ASP A 105 -8.47 10.50 -4.18
N LEU A 106 -9.53 9.70 -4.19
CA LEU A 106 -9.59 8.44 -4.92
C LEU A 106 -9.24 8.60 -6.40
N GLY A 107 -9.75 9.64 -7.06
CA GLY A 107 -9.50 9.89 -8.47
C GLY A 107 -8.02 10.10 -8.79
N PRO A 108 -7.35 11.11 -8.22
CA PRO A 108 -5.92 11.32 -8.46
C PRO A 108 -5.06 10.11 -8.11
N TRP A 109 -5.38 9.44 -7.02
CA TRP A 109 -4.66 8.24 -6.56
C TRP A 109 -4.75 7.10 -7.58
N MET A 110 -5.95 6.78 -8.03
CA MET A 110 -6.15 5.70 -9.01
C MET A 110 -5.52 6.05 -10.35
N LYS A 111 -5.63 7.32 -10.78
CA LYS A 111 -5.01 7.79 -12.01
C LYS A 111 -3.50 7.60 -11.98
N ALA A 112 -2.88 7.97 -10.85
CA ALA A 112 -1.43 7.80 -10.69
C ALA A 112 -1.04 6.32 -10.73
N ALA A 113 -1.79 5.45 -10.06
CA ALA A 113 -1.52 4.02 -10.05
C ALA A 113 -1.59 3.42 -11.45
N LEU A 114 -2.66 3.73 -12.19
CA LEU A 114 -2.84 3.21 -13.54
C LEU A 114 -1.77 3.74 -14.50
N SER A 115 -1.34 4.98 -14.33
CA SER A 115 -0.26 5.56 -15.15
C SER A 115 1.04 4.81 -14.96
N LEU A 116 1.34 4.36 -13.74
CA LEU A 116 2.54 3.57 -13.47
C LEU A 116 2.47 2.19 -14.08
N VAL A 117 1.28 1.57 -14.07
CA VAL A 117 1.09 0.24 -14.65
C VAL A 117 1.31 0.28 -16.16
N GLU A 118 0.94 1.38 -16.81
CA GLU A 118 1.05 1.53 -18.26
C GLU A 118 2.48 1.80 -18.76
N LYS A 119 3.41 2.06 -17.85
CA LYS A 119 4.81 2.36 -18.23
C LYS A 119 5.62 1.11 -18.56
#